data_bfdaa4218e342b433fd45135ba01a1ab
#
_entry.id   bfdaa4218e342b433fd45135ba01a1ab
#
_cell.length_a   1.000
_cell.length_b   1.000
_cell.length_c   1.000
_cell.angle_alpha   90.00
_cell.angle_beta   90.00
_cell.angle_gamma   90.00
#
_symmetry.space_group_name_H-M   'P 1'
#
loop_
_entity.id
_entity.type
_entity.pdbx_description
1 polymer ?
#
loop_
_entity_poly.entity_id
_entity_poly.type
_entity_poly.pdbx_seq_one_letter_code
_entity_poly.pdbx_strand_id
1 'polypeptide(L)'
;TPVVIGKKENAYCVSFESFAYINLGYTDYKELGPGEIVYVTPESVETVSPACEKMRICSFLWVYYGYPTSSYEGVGVEEMRYNCGKLLAQRDDHSIDVDIVAGVPDSGIAHAIGYANESGIPYARPFIKYTPTWPRSFMPTTQSQRNLIARMKLIPVHSLIEDRSLLLIDD
;
A
#
# COMPACT_ATOMS: atom_id res chain seq x y z
N THR A 1 -8.84 -4.08 11.67
CA THR A 1 -8.88 -2.95 10.72
C THR A 1 -9.18 -1.70 11.51
N PRO A 2 -8.40 -0.62 11.39
CA PRO A 2 -8.70 0.65 12.02
C PRO A 2 -10.02 1.23 11.52
N VAL A 3 -10.61 2.07 12.33
CA VAL A 3 -11.78 2.87 11.96
C VAL A 3 -11.39 4.33 12.12
N VAL A 4 -11.54 5.10 11.05
CA VAL A 4 -11.20 6.51 11.01
C VAL A 4 -12.45 7.36 10.83
N ILE A 5 -12.47 8.53 11.46
CA ILE A 5 -13.57 9.48 11.40
C ILE A 5 -13.05 10.76 10.76
N GLY A 6 -13.70 11.16 9.69
CA GLY A 6 -13.49 12.46 9.04
C GLY A 6 -14.54 13.48 9.48
N LYS A 7 -14.15 14.77 9.51
CA LYS A 7 -15.03 15.90 9.84
C LYS A 7 -15.02 16.94 8.74
N LYS A 8 -16.19 17.47 8.43
CA LYS A 8 -16.38 18.61 7.54
C LYS A 8 -17.53 19.47 8.05
N GLU A 9 -17.26 20.74 8.41
CA GLU A 9 -18.28 21.66 8.94
C GLU A 9 -19.23 21.00 9.95
N ASN A 10 -20.45 20.67 9.51
CA ASN A 10 -21.51 20.08 10.31
C ASN A 10 -21.77 18.62 9.95
N ALA A 11 -20.74 17.89 9.52
CA ALA A 11 -20.88 16.50 9.12
C ALA A 11 -19.67 15.66 9.54
N TYR A 12 -19.95 14.42 9.93
CA TYR A 12 -18.93 13.39 10.16
C TYR A 12 -19.11 12.24 9.17
N CYS A 13 -18.02 11.60 8.81
CA CYS A 13 -18.02 10.35 8.05
C CYS A 13 -17.16 9.33 8.76
N VAL A 14 -17.45 8.05 8.56
CA VAL A 14 -16.74 6.92 9.15
C VAL A 14 -16.26 6.01 8.02
N SER A 15 -14.99 5.62 8.04
CA SER A 15 -14.40 4.74 7.05
C SER A 15 -13.33 3.84 7.69
N PHE A 16 -12.88 2.83 6.94
CA PHE A 16 -11.69 2.03 7.27
C PHE A 16 -10.42 2.62 6.64
N GLU A 17 -10.56 3.59 5.75
CA GLU A 17 -9.49 4.20 4.97
C GLU A 17 -9.71 5.71 4.91
N SER A 18 -8.71 6.51 5.25
CA SER A 18 -8.81 7.97 5.25
C SER A 18 -9.00 8.56 3.84
N PHE A 19 -8.42 7.94 2.80
CA PHE A 19 -8.59 8.42 1.43
C PHE A 19 -10.06 8.52 0.99
N ALA A 20 -10.94 7.69 1.58
CA ALA A 20 -12.34 7.61 1.19
C ALA A 20 -13.10 8.93 1.37
N TYR A 21 -12.65 9.79 2.28
CA TYR A 21 -13.33 11.04 2.58
C TYR A 21 -12.49 12.31 2.32
N ILE A 22 -11.16 12.19 2.21
CA ILE A 22 -10.29 13.36 1.96
C ILE A 22 -10.67 14.09 0.68
N ASN A 23 -10.90 13.35 -0.42
CA ASN A 23 -11.32 13.92 -1.70
C ASN A 23 -12.73 14.54 -1.68
N LEU A 24 -13.52 14.25 -0.65
CA LEU A 24 -14.84 14.85 -0.42
C LEU A 24 -14.74 16.12 0.46
N GLY A 25 -13.53 16.53 0.81
CA GLY A 25 -13.25 17.74 1.60
C GLY A 25 -13.44 17.54 3.11
N TYR A 26 -13.41 16.29 3.59
CA TYR A 26 -13.29 16.02 5.02
C TYR A 26 -11.82 16.02 5.43
N THR A 27 -11.56 16.35 6.67
CA THR A 27 -10.25 16.25 7.32
C THR A 27 -10.28 15.14 8.36
N ASP A 28 -9.12 14.57 8.65
CA ASP A 28 -8.99 13.58 9.74
C ASP A 28 -9.40 14.22 11.07
N TYR A 29 -10.32 13.54 11.76
CA TYR A 29 -10.83 14.01 13.05
C TYR A 29 -10.39 13.08 14.19
N LYS A 30 -10.58 11.77 14.00
CA LYS A 30 -10.25 10.76 15.03
C LYS A 30 -10.01 9.40 14.41
N GLU A 31 -8.96 8.73 14.84
CA GLU A 31 -8.74 7.30 14.63
C GLU A 31 -9.12 6.56 15.91
N LEU A 32 -9.98 5.54 15.80
CA LEU A 32 -10.49 4.81 16.97
C LEU A 32 -9.43 3.83 17.46
N GLY A 33 -9.23 3.82 18.76
CA GLY A 33 -8.38 2.85 19.43
C GLY A 33 -9.00 1.45 19.55
N PRO A 34 -8.23 0.46 20.04
CA PRO A 34 -8.68 -0.93 20.15
C PRO A 34 -9.90 -1.08 21.06
N GLY A 35 -11.00 -1.61 20.54
CA GLY A 35 -12.23 -1.84 21.30
C GLY A 35 -12.99 -0.57 21.69
N GLU A 36 -12.57 0.58 21.18
CA GLU A 36 -13.29 1.84 21.41
C GLU A 36 -14.66 1.81 20.75
N ILE A 37 -15.66 2.35 21.45
CA ILE A 37 -17.02 2.49 20.96
C ILE A 37 -17.39 3.97 21.01
N VAL A 38 -17.81 4.49 19.85
CA VAL A 38 -18.28 5.87 19.73
C VAL A 38 -19.68 5.91 19.13
N TYR A 39 -20.43 6.92 19.55
CA TYR A 39 -21.70 7.29 18.94
C TYR A 39 -21.49 8.54 18.07
N VAL A 40 -21.84 8.44 16.80
CA VAL A 40 -21.62 9.52 15.82
C VAL A 40 -22.98 10.09 15.41
N THR A 41 -23.15 11.39 15.57
CA THR A 41 -24.28 12.16 15.06
C THR A 41 -23.78 13.19 14.06
N PRO A 42 -24.66 13.90 13.35
CA PRO A 42 -24.22 15.04 12.52
C PRO A 42 -23.51 16.13 13.31
N GLU A 43 -23.83 16.29 14.62
CA GLU A 43 -23.35 17.35 15.48
C GLU A 43 -22.15 16.96 16.34
N SER A 44 -22.03 15.68 16.71
CA SER A 44 -21.02 15.25 17.69
C SER A 44 -20.49 13.82 17.45
N VAL A 45 -19.32 13.55 18.05
CA VAL A 45 -18.77 12.22 18.24
C VAL A 45 -18.56 12.01 19.73
N GLU A 46 -19.33 11.11 20.33
CA GLU A 46 -19.30 10.83 21.76
C GLU A 46 -18.69 9.46 22.02
N THR A 47 -17.73 9.39 22.93
CA THR A 47 -17.13 8.11 23.34
C THR A 47 -18.05 7.42 24.36
N VAL A 48 -18.60 6.28 23.96
CA VAL A 48 -19.43 5.40 24.81
C VAL A 48 -18.57 4.48 25.67
N SER A 49 -17.49 3.95 25.08
CA SER A 49 -16.51 3.13 25.79
C SER A 49 -15.11 3.54 25.33
N PRO A 50 -14.17 3.81 26.25
CA PRO A 50 -12.82 4.20 25.88
C PRO A 50 -12.05 3.04 25.24
N ALA A 51 -10.98 3.38 24.51
CA ALA A 51 -10.07 2.40 23.95
C ALA A 51 -9.37 1.58 25.04
N CYS A 52 -9.02 0.34 24.71
CA CYS A 52 -8.15 -0.48 25.54
C CYS A 52 -6.72 0.09 25.54
N GLU A 53 -6.01 -0.05 26.68
CA GLU A 53 -4.64 0.45 26.84
C GLU A 53 -3.63 -0.18 25.87
N LYS A 54 -3.86 -1.43 25.44
CA LYS A 54 -2.93 -2.20 24.63
C LYS A 54 -3.42 -2.34 23.20
N MET A 55 -2.74 -1.67 22.28
CA MET A 55 -2.92 -1.86 20.85
C MET A 55 -2.03 -3.02 20.33
N ARG A 56 -2.57 -3.81 19.43
CA ARG A 56 -1.84 -4.78 18.62
C ARG A 56 -2.12 -4.47 17.16
N ILE A 57 -1.10 -3.96 16.47
CA ILE A 57 -1.20 -3.59 15.08
C ILE A 57 -0.33 -4.51 14.23
N CYS A 58 -0.78 -4.82 13.02
CA CYS A 58 -0.06 -5.66 12.08
C CYS A 58 0.56 -4.78 10.99
N SER A 59 1.86 -4.90 10.76
CA SER A 59 2.59 -4.17 9.70
C SER A 59 2.03 -4.42 8.29
N PHE A 60 1.33 -5.54 8.08
CA PHE A 60 0.64 -5.86 6.83
C PHE A 60 -0.34 -4.77 6.39
N LEU A 61 -0.86 -3.99 7.34
CA LEU A 61 -1.72 -2.84 7.08
C LEU A 61 -1.04 -1.82 6.15
N TRP A 62 0.24 -1.53 6.36
CA TRP A 62 1.01 -0.62 5.50
C TRP A 62 1.66 -1.33 4.34
N VAL A 63 2.27 -2.49 4.59
CA VAL A 63 3.07 -3.20 3.57
C VAL A 63 2.21 -3.56 2.35
N TYR A 64 0.99 -4.06 2.58
CA TYR A 64 0.17 -4.57 1.50
C TYR A 64 -1.26 -4.04 1.46
N TYR A 65 -1.97 -4.07 2.61
CA TYR A 65 -3.43 -3.90 2.65
C TYR A 65 -3.87 -2.47 2.37
N GLY A 66 -3.25 -1.48 3.03
CA GLY A 66 -3.68 -0.09 2.99
C GLY A 66 -3.60 0.54 1.59
N TYR A 67 -4.55 1.41 1.30
CA TYR A 67 -4.49 2.16 0.06
C TYR A 67 -3.33 3.17 0.12
N PRO A 68 -2.56 3.39 -0.98
CA PRO A 68 -1.33 4.21 -0.95
C PRO A 68 -1.48 5.60 -0.36
N THR A 69 -2.63 6.26 -0.57
CA THR A 69 -2.88 7.61 -0.03
C THR A 69 -3.48 7.64 1.37
N SER A 70 -3.70 6.49 1.99
CA SER A 70 -4.16 6.39 3.38
C SER A 70 -3.01 6.51 4.36
N SER A 71 -3.35 6.90 5.59
CA SER A 71 -2.45 6.88 6.74
C SER A 71 -3.11 6.15 7.91
N TYR A 72 -2.29 5.51 8.74
CA TYR A 72 -2.70 4.86 9.97
C TYR A 72 -1.69 5.20 11.05
N GLU A 73 -2.14 5.51 12.25
CA GLU A 73 -1.27 5.94 13.37
C GLU A 73 -0.29 7.06 12.99
N GLY A 74 -0.75 7.98 12.13
CA GLY A 74 0.06 9.08 11.63
C GLY A 74 1.14 8.72 10.61
N VAL A 75 1.18 7.46 10.13
CA VAL A 75 2.16 6.98 9.14
C VAL A 75 1.48 6.73 7.80
N GLY A 76 1.91 7.44 6.75
CA GLY A 76 1.43 7.26 5.39
C GLY A 76 1.83 5.91 4.80
N VAL A 77 0.89 5.26 4.09
CA VAL A 77 1.12 3.94 3.49
C VAL A 77 2.23 3.99 2.44
N GLU A 78 2.13 4.93 1.50
CA GLU A 78 3.11 5.08 0.41
C GLU A 78 4.52 5.42 0.95
N GLU A 79 4.58 6.32 1.92
CA GLU A 79 5.83 6.71 2.57
C GLU A 79 6.50 5.53 3.28
N MET A 80 5.71 4.73 4.00
CA MET A 80 6.24 3.55 4.68
C MET A 80 6.80 2.54 3.69
N ARG A 81 6.09 2.26 2.58
CA ARG A 81 6.57 1.36 1.53
C ARG A 81 7.86 1.86 0.90
N TYR A 82 7.94 3.16 0.59
CA TYR A 82 9.16 3.79 0.09
C TYR A 82 10.34 3.60 1.07
N ASN A 83 10.11 3.88 2.35
CA ASN A 83 11.13 3.72 3.40
C ASN A 83 11.56 2.26 3.58
N CYS A 84 10.65 1.29 3.44
CA CYS A 84 11.02 -0.13 3.42
C CYS A 84 11.97 -0.46 2.28
N GLY A 85 11.69 0.00 1.08
CA GLY A 85 12.57 -0.19 -0.08
C GLY A 85 13.94 0.45 0.10
N LYS A 86 13.99 1.66 0.64
CA LYS A 86 15.23 2.34 1.01
C LYS A 86 16.06 1.51 2.00
N LEU A 87 15.45 1.04 3.07
CA LEU A 87 16.14 0.21 4.09
C LEU A 87 16.61 -1.13 3.51
N LEU A 88 15.87 -1.70 2.57
CA LEU A 88 16.27 -2.93 1.88
C LEU A 88 17.56 -2.71 1.07
N ALA A 89 17.63 -1.61 0.30
CA ALA A 89 18.84 -1.26 -0.45
C ALA A 89 20.06 -1.02 0.46
N GLN A 90 19.86 -0.39 1.61
CA GLN A 90 20.91 -0.20 2.61
C GLN A 90 21.43 -1.53 3.17
N ARG A 91 20.54 -2.52 3.35
CA ARG A 91 20.92 -3.86 3.83
C ARG A 91 21.69 -4.68 2.79
N ASP A 92 21.40 -4.47 1.52
CA ASP A 92 22.09 -5.15 0.42
C ASP A 92 23.50 -4.57 0.15
N ASP A 93 23.86 -3.48 0.83
CA ASP A 93 25.18 -2.86 0.84
C ASP A 93 25.79 -2.67 -0.58
N HIS A 94 24.95 -2.26 -1.53
CA HIS A 94 25.31 -2.09 -2.95
C HIS A 94 25.92 -3.34 -3.61
N SER A 95 25.66 -4.53 -3.06
CA SER A 95 26.18 -5.80 -3.60
C SER A 95 25.43 -6.31 -4.83
N ILE A 96 24.27 -5.74 -5.13
CA ILE A 96 23.43 -6.14 -6.25
C ILE A 96 23.87 -5.39 -7.53
N ASP A 97 24.35 -6.14 -8.52
CA ASP A 97 24.76 -5.61 -9.83
C ASP A 97 23.72 -6.00 -10.89
N VAL A 98 22.83 -5.05 -11.20
CA VAL A 98 21.74 -5.19 -12.18
C VAL A 98 21.53 -3.88 -12.93
N ASP A 99 20.95 -3.96 -14.14
CA ASP A 99 20.71 -2.80 -14.99
C ASP A 99 19.55 -1.93 -14.49
N ILE A 100 18.49 -2.55 -13.96
CA ILE A 100 17.29 -1.83 -13.50
C ILE A 100 16.64 -2.48 -12.28
N VAL A 101 16.04 -1.63 -11.47
CA VAL A 101 15.11 -2.01 -10.40
C VAL A 101 13.68 -1.82 -10.88
N ALA A 102 12.80 -2.75 -10.56
CA ALA A 102 11.40 -2.70 -10.94
C ALA A 102 10.50 -3.21 -9.81
N GLY A 103 9.34 -2.57 -9.65
CA GLY A 103 8.30 -3.04 -8.71
C GLY A 103 7.30 -3.96 -9.41
N VAL A 104 6.89 -5.01 -8.72
CA VAL A 104 5.73 -5.79 -9.14
C VAL A 104 4.48 -4.92 -8.98
N PRO A 105 3.74 -4.65 -10.07
CA PRO A 105 2.60 -3.73 -9.98
C PRO A 105 1.40 -4.34 -9.23
N ASP A 106 0.69 -3.56 -8.37
CA ASP A 106 0.98 -2.17 -8.02
C ASP A 106 1.68 -2.07 -6.66
N SER A 107 1.60 -3.09 -5.80
CA SER A 107 2.03 -3.07 -4.40
C SER A 107 3.54 -2.88 -4.22
N GLY A 108 4.35 -3.49 -5.08
CA GLY A 108 5.81 -3.36 -5.04
C GLY A 108 6.39 -2.05 -5.58
N ILE A 109 5.56 -1.18 -6.19
CA ILE A 109 6.08 0.03 -6.88
C ILE A 109 6.79 0.98 -5.92
N ALA A 110 6.16 1.36 -4.82
CA ALA A 110 6.74 2.31 -3.87
C ALA A 110 8.03 1.76 -3.23
N HIS A 111 8.03 0.46 -2.89
CA HIS A 111 9.21 -0.24 -2.39
C HIS A 111 10.36 -0.18 -3.40
N ALA A 112 10.08 -0.46 -4.67
CA ALA A 112 11.09 -0.43 -5.72
C ALA A 112 11.64 0.98 -6.00
N ILE A 113 10.80 2.01 -5.94
CA ILE A 113 11.23 3.40 -6.06
C ILE A 113 12.17 3.77 -4.91
N GLY A 114 11.80 3.40 -3.67
CA GLY A 114 12.64 3.64 -2.49
C GLY A 114 14.00 2.93 -2.60
N TYR A 115 14.00 1.68 -3.07
CA TYR A 115 15.20 0.91 -3.33
C TYR A 115 16.09 1.56 -4.41
N ALA A 116 15.51 1.90 -5.55
CA ALA A 116 16.23 2.50 -6.66
C ALA A 116 16.89 3.84 -6.27
N ASN A 117 16.15 4.70 -5.55
CA ASN A 117 16.67 5.98 -5.12
C ASN A 117 17.83 5.86 -4.12
N GLU A 118 17.83 4.85 -3.26
CA GLU A 118 18.91 4.62 -2.28
C GLU A 118 20.10 3.93 -2.92
N SER A 119 19.88 2.91 -3.78
CA SER A 119 20.96 2.15 -4.42
C SER A 119 21.63 2.90 -5.57
N GLY A 120 20.95 3.88 -6.17
CA GLY A 120 21.39 4.56 -7.39
C GLY A 120 21.15 3.77 -8.67
N ILE A 121 20.57 2.56 -8.59
CA ILE A 121 20.23 1.75 -9.78
C ILE A 121 18.96 2.34 -10.43
N PRO A 122 18.93 2.53 -11.76
CA PRO A 122 17.78 3.12 -12.45
C PRO A 122 16.48 2.35 -12.20
N TYR A 123 15.39 3.06 -11.94
CA TYR A 123 14.03 2.48 -11.85
C TYR A 123 13.39 2.42 -13.24
N ALA A 124 12.76 1.30 -13.57
CA ALA A 124 11.91 1.15 -14.75
C ALA A 124 10.64 0.36 -14.45
N ARG A 125 9.69 0.38 -15.39
CA ARG A 125 8.44 -0.38 -15.30
C ARG A 125 8.35 -1.43 -16.41
N PRO A 126 9.10 -2.53 -16.31
CA PRO A 126 9.10 -3.60 -17.31
C PRO A 126 7.81 -4.41 -17.34
N PHE A 127 6.97 -4.28 -16.31
CA PHE A 127 5.66 -4.91 -16.25
C PHE A 127 4.57 -3.88 -16.02
N ILE A 128 3.54 -3.95 -16.86
CA ILE A 128 2.35 -3.11 -16.74
C ILE A 128 1.16 -3.99 -16.37
N LYS A 129 0.45 -3.59 -15.32
CA LYS A 129 -0.76 -4.29 -14.89
C LYS A 129 -1.91 -3.99 -15.82
N TYR A 130 -2.57 -5.03 -16.32
CA TYR A 130 -3.81 -4.91 -17.08
C TYR A 130 -5.00 -4.82 -16.13
N THR A 131 -5.49 -3.61 -15.93
CA THR A 131 -6.52 -3.29 -14.94
C THR A 131 -7.90 -3.92 -15.16
N PRO A 132 -8.36 -4.23 -16.40
CA PRO A 132 -9.65 -4.89 -16.60
C PRO A 132 -9.74 -6.33 -16.07
N THR A 133 -8.62 -6.98 -15.71
CA THR A 133 -8.64 -8.33 -15.15
C THR A 133 -8.91 -8.30 -13.64
N TRP A 134 -10.04 -8.85 -13.23
CA TRP A 134 -10.54 -8.80 -11.85
C TRP A 134 -9.91 -9.79 -10.85
N PRO A 135 -9.64 -11.07 -11.19
CA PRO A 135 -9.20 -11.99 -10.15
C PRO A 135 -7.79 -11.70 -9.66
N ARG A 136 -7.57 -11.85 -8.35
CA ARG A 136 -6.23 -11.89 -7.79
C ARG A 136 -5.53 -13.17 -8.24
N SER A 137 -4.30 -13.07 -8.74
CA SER A 137 -3.59 -14.19 -9.39
C SER A 137 -3.33 -15.38 -8.46
N PHE A 138 -3.29 -15.18 -7.15
CA PHE A 138 -3.06 -16.21 -6.15
C PHE A 138 -4.33 -16.91 -5.65
N MET A 139 -5.53 -16.37 -5.93
CA MET A 139 -6.80 -16.94 -5.43
C MET A 139 -7.25 -18.26 -6.07
N PRO A 140 -7.00 -18.53 -7.38
CA PRO A 140 -7.43 -19.77 -7.97
C PRO A 140 -6.76 -21.00 -7.33
N THR A 141 -7.51 -22.08 -7.24
CA THR A 141 -7.07 -23.31 -6.58
C THR A 141 -6.03 -24.09 -7.39
N THR A 142 -6.05 -23.96 -8.72
CA THR A 142 -5.13 -24.70 -9.60
C THR A 142 -3.98 -23.82 -10.10
N GLN A 143 -2.79 -24.42 -10.25
CA GLN A 143 -1.60 -23.71 -10.73
C GLN A 143 -1.76 -23.21 -12.17
N SER A 144 -2.44 -23.98 -13.03
CA SER A 144 -2.70 -23.58 -14.42
C SER A 144 -3.54 -22.30 -14.52
N GLN A 145 -4.57 -22.18 -13.68
CA GLN A 145 -5.38 -20.96 -13.61
C GLN A 145 -4.59 -19.78 -13.07
N ARG A 146 -3.77 -19.97 -12.02
CA ARG A 146 -2.88 -18.92 -11.50
C ARG A 146 -1.92 -18.42 -12.57
N ASN A 147 -1.29 -19.32 -13.32
CA ASN A 147 -0.38 -18.97 -14.41
C ASN A 147 -1.08 -18.21 -15.54
N LEU A 148 -2.30 -18.62 -15.90
CA LEU A 148 -3.09 -17.93 -16.93
C LEU A 148 -3.41 -16.51 -16.49
N ILE A 149 -3.91 -16.34 -15.26
CA ILE A 149 -4.25 -15.02 -14.73
C ILE A 149 -3.01 -14.12 -14.64
N ALA A 150 -1.86 -14.64 -14.17
CA ALA A 150 -0.63 -13.88 -14.10
C ALA A 150 -0.19 -13.38 -15.49
N ARG A 151 -0.25 -14.23 -16.53
CA ARG A 151 0.06 -13.85 -17.91
C ARG A 151 -0.89 -12.79 -18.48
N MET A 152 -2.17 -12.86 -18.12
CA MET A 152 -3.15 -11.87 -18.54
C MET A 152 -3.00 -10.52 -17.82
N LYS A 153 -2.50 -10.56 -16.58
CA LYS A 153 -2.44 -9.39 -15.71
C LYS A 153 -1.19 -8.56 -15.89
N LEU A 154 -0.05 -9.21 -16.07
CA LEU A 154 1.25 -8.55 -16.16
C LEU A 154 1.72 -8.62 -17.61
N ILE A 155 1.64 -7.47 -18.29
CA ILE A 155 2.07 -7.34 -19.67
C ILE A 155 3.53 -6.86 -19.67
N PRO A 156 4.48 -7.62 -20.24
CA PRO A 156 5.87 -7.22 -20.31
C PRO A 156 6.10 -6.13 -21.37
N VAL A 157 6.97 -5.19 -21.04
CA VAL A 157 7.49 -4.18 -21.98
C VAL A 157 8.83 -4.70 -22.50
N HIS A 158 8.83 -5.37 -23.65
CA HIS A 158 9.99 -6.09 -24.18
C HIS A 158 11.24 -5.21 -24.28
N SER A 159 11.12 -3.97 -24.76
CA SER A 159 12.23 -3.02 -24.88
C SER A 159 12.89 -2.63 -23.55
N LEU A 160 12.27 -2.89 -22.42
CA LEU A 160 12.83 -2.66 -21.09
C LEU A 160 13.41 -3.93 -20.46
N ILE A 161 13.19 -5.09 -21.07
CA ILE A 161 13.59 -6.40 -20.52
C ILE A 161 14.71 -7.03 -21.35
N GLU A 162 14.64 -6.86 -22.67
CA GLU A 162 15.56 -7.51 -23.59
C GLU A 162 17.01 -7.08 -23.29
N ASP A 163 17.90 -8.06 -23.16
CA ASP A 163 19.31 -7.91 -22.84
C ASP A 163 19.61 -7.13 -21.54
N ARG A 164 18.70 -7.16 -20.55
CA ARG A 164 18.88 -6.49 -19.27
C ARG A 164 18.67 -7.41 -18.08
N SER A 165 19.48 -7.19 -17.06
CA SER A 165 19.28 -7.77 -15.73
C SER A 165 18.30 -6.91 -14.91
N LEU A 166 17.35 -7.56 -14.23
CA LEU A 166 16.29 -6.88 -13.48
C LEU A 166 16.28 -7.36 -12.04
N LEU A 167 16.23 -6.43 -11.10
CA LEU A 167 15.86 -6.69 -9.73
C LEU A 167 14.37 -6.39 -9.55
N LEU A 168 13.59 -7.43 -9.26
CA LEU A 168 12.17 -7.29 -8.99
C LEU A 168 11.93 -7.16 -7.49
N ILE A 169 11.25 -6.09 -7.10
CA ILE A 169 10.85 -5.81 -5.72
C ILE A 169 9.33 -6.02 -5.60
N ASP A 170 8.93 -6.76 -4.58
CA ASP A 170 7.52 -6.99 -4.22
C ASP A 170 7.30 -6.73 -2.73
N ASP A 171 6.06 -6.74 -2.26
CA ASP A 171 5.61 -6.55 -0.87
C ASP A 171 5.71 -7.80 0.01
#